data_5cb0576df48cd3c6b13176e79c6675b7
#
_entry.id   5cb0576df48cd3c6b13176e79c6675b7
#
_cell.length_a   1.000
_cell.length_b   1.000
_cell.length_c   1.000
_cell.angle_alpha   90.00
_cell.angle_beta   90.00
_cell.angle_gamma   90.00
#
_symmetry.space_group_name_H-M   'P 1'
#
loop_
_entity.id
_entity.type
_entity.pdbx_description
1 polymer ?
#
loop_
_entity_poly.entity_id
_entity_poly.type
_entity_poly.pdbx_seq_one_letter_code
_entity_poly.pdbx_strand_id
1 'polypeptide(L)'
;MAHVLEAGFEILQRENPNGSPTVMGYNIINGELRSSSDGETFESRNPAWLDDCLGVFPLSTKKDVHDALESAREAFAEWSMTPAPSRGQIIGNMGRLLMEYKDDIVRVETREIGKTLKESAGEVQEAIDTCLFFQSEGRRLYGQTVNSELPDKELFTYRRPLGVCGIINASNFPSAVPFWKMIPAIMCGNTCVWKSPQDSPLLSFMLTRIMHEAGLPNGVINLIHGKGSGAGQFLVDSAEEGLVNKISFTGSTPVGKMIGEVCGRNLVSCSLELGGKNPLVVMPSANIDNAVEGAYWASFGTAGQRCTSLGNLIIHEDVYDEFMSKFMAKVEETRIGDSLRNEDVLYGPMLSEKYANDFIRDLGMCESDGATKLWGEGLITNENKPTNFLGDASEGVYMWPHVYADVTEDMRCFQEEIFGPAVTIVKAKDFENALHLANASPYGLSSACYTNDRLEAYRFKTGIKAGMTGINNSTTGAEAHLPFGGVKDSGNGTRESGIWVLEAYSYWHAVNDELSGKLQLAQMDVDEIHIEEADVDYSSLA
;
A
#
# COMPACT_ATOMS: atom_id res chain seq x y z
N MET A 1 7.18 22.50 13.45
CA MET A 1 8.39 21.62 13.60
C MET A 1 8.98 21.66 15.00
N ALA A 2 9.21 22.83 15.58
CA ALA A 2 9.83 22.92 16.90
C ALA A 2 9.14 22.04 17.97
N HIS A 3 7.83 22.09 18.12
CA HIS A 3 7.15 21.38 19.21
C HIS A 3 7.07 19.85 19.05
N VAL A 4 6.84 19.31 17.83
CA VAL A 4 6.78 17.85 17.61
C VAL A 4 8.19 17.25 17.61
N LEU A 5 9.18 17.99 17.12
CA LEU A 5 10.57 17.56 17.08
C LEU A 5 11.31 17.81 18.40
N GLU A 6 11.02 18.90 19.13
CA GLU A 6 11.65 19.23 20.43
C GLU A 6 11.24 18.28 21.56
N ALA A 7 10.09 17.64 21.47
CA ALA A 7 9.55 16.79 22.55
C ALA A 7 9.97 15.31 22.50
N GLY A 8 11.00 14.91 21.73
CA GLY A 8 11.36 13.49 21.68
C GLY A 8 12.52 13.08 20.79
N PHE A 9 13.18 14.04 20.12
CA PHE A 9 14.41 13.74 19.39
C PHE A 9 15.64 14.18 20.20
N GLU A 10 16.52 13.25 20.43
CA GLU A 10 17.89 13.56 20.82
C GLU A 10 18.68 13.92 19.55
N ILE A 11 19.17 15.15 19.46
CA ILE A 11 20.03 15.59 18.36
C ILE A 11 21.44 15.08 18.62
N LEU A 12 21.93 14.23 17.74
CA LEU A 12 23.30 13.76 17.78
C LEU A 12 24.25 14.84 17.25
N GLN A 13 25.39 15.03 17.95
CA GLN A 13 26.45 15.90 17.46
C GLN A 13 27.18 15.19 16.30
N ARG A 14 26.60 15.32 15.09
CA ARG A 14 27.15 14.80 13.85
C ARG A 14 27.09 15.90 12.79
N GLU A 15 28.19 16.13 12.11
CA GLU A 15 28.25 17.07 10.99
C GLU A 15 27.68 16.39 9.73
N ASN A 16 26.47 16.79 9.33
CA ASN A 16 25.95 16.45 8.01
C ASN A 16 26.38 17.53 6.99
N PRO A 17 26.71 17.16 5.74
CA PRO A 17 27.20 18.09 4.73
C PRO A 17 26.27 19.27 4.46
N ASN A 18 24.95 19.09 4.65
CA ASN A 18 23.93 20.13 4.47
C ASN A 18 23.62 20.92 5.74
N GLY A 19 24.34 20.68 6.85
CA GLY A 19 24.09 21.32 8.13
C GLY A 19 22.81 20.86 8.86
N SER A 20 22.09 19.84 8.33
CA SER A 20 20.90 19.31 9.00
C SER A 20 21.28 18.42 10.18
N PRO A 21 20.44 18.36 11.25
CA PRO A 21 20.72 17.51 12.39
C PRO A 21 20.51 16.03 12.03
N THR A 22 21.33 15.16 12.61
CA THR A 22 21.05 13.72 12.75
C THR A 22 20.32 13.50 14.05
N VAL A 23 19.26 12.69 14.05
CA VAL A 23 18.46 12.43 15.24
C VAL A 23 18.68 11.00 15.79
N MET A 24 18.53 10.82 17.10
CA MET A 24 18.33 9.51 17.70
C MET A 24 16.83 9.22 17.70
N GLY A 25 16.43 8.16 17.02
CA GLY A 25 15.08 7.65 17.05
C GLY A 25 14.90 6.52 18.08
N TYR A 26 13.66 6.22 18.39
CA TYR A 26 13.28 5.23 19.40
C TYR A 26 12.09 4.39 18.93
N ASN A 27 11.94 3.18 19.42
CA ASN A 27 10.66 2.50 19.44
C ASN A 27 9.69 3.31 20.32
N ILE A 28 8.40 3.27 19.99
CA ILE A 28 7.35 3.85 20.83
C ILE A 28 6.47 2.70 21.30
N ILE A 29 6.66 2.29 22.57
CA ILE A 29 5.93 1.17 23.18
C ILE A 29 5.19 1.69 24.41
N ASN A 30 3.88 1.54 24.45
CA ASN A 30 3.00 2.10 25.48
C ASN A 30 3.19 3.63 25.66
N GLY A 31 3.43 4.35 24.56
CA GLY A 31 3.70 5.80 24.58
C GLY A 31 5.10 6.18 25.07
N GLU A 32 5.94 5.23 25.49
CA GLU A 32 7.30 5.45 25.97
C GLU A 32 8.32 5.29 24.85
N LEU A 33 9.35 6.15 24.88
CA LEU A 33 10.49 6.05 23.98
C LEU A 33 11.46 4.99 24.51
N ARG A 34 11.72 3.95 23.71
CA ARG A 34 12.56 2.81 24.08
C ARG A 34 13.62 2.52 23.04
N SER A 35 14.88 2.37 23.44
CA SER A 35 15.94 1.79 22.62
C SER A 35 15.68 0.30 22.38
N SER A 36 16.41 -0.31 21.45
CA SER A 36 16.46 -1.77 21.34
C SER A 36 16.98 -2.39 22.62
N SER A 37 16.44 -3.55 23.01
CA SER A 37 16.81 -4.23 24.26
C SER A 37 18.26 -4.74 24.29
N ASP A 38 18.91 -4.88 23.14
CA ASP A 38 20.34 -5.20 22.99
C ASP A 38 21.21 -4.00 22.64
N GLY A 39 20.61 -2.82 22.42
CA GLY A 39 21.29 -1.59 22.07
C GLY A 39 21.71 -1.47 20.61
N GLU A 40 21.41 -2.46 19.76
CA GLU A 40 21.76 -2.42 18.34
C GLU A 40 20.89 -1.41 17.57
N THR A 41 21.51 -0.75 16.58
CA THR A 41 20.89 0.31 15.80
C THR A 41 21.21 0.21 14.31
N PHE A 42 20.48 0.98 13.49
CA PHE A 42 20.78 1.20 12.07
C PHE A 42 20.58 2.68 11.70
N GLU A 43 21.22 3.10 10.62
CA GLU A 43 21.11 4.46 10.12
C GLU A 43 20.06 4.59 9.02
N SER A 44 19.32 5.70 9.02
CA SER A 44 18.52 6.19 7.90
C SER A 44 19.31 7.27 7.17
N ARG A 45 19.41 7.16 5.84
CA ARG A 45 20.16 8.06 4.98
C ARG A 45 19.31 8.59 3.84
N ASN A 46 19.62 9.80 3.40
CA ASN A 46 19.01 10.41 2.25
C ASN A 46 19.49 9.72 0.95
N PRO A 47 18.61 9.08 0.15
CA PRO A 47 19.06 8.41 -1.06
C PRO A 47 19.49 9.38 -2.18
N ALA A 48 19.12 10.66 -2.07
CA ALA A 48 19.59 11.72 -2.97
C ALA A 48 20.97 12.27 -2.59
N TRP A 49 21.39 12.02 -1.34
CA TRP A 49 22.68 12.45 -0.81
C TRP A 49 23.14 11.50 0.29
N LEU A 50 23.86 10.44 -0.06
CA LEU A 50 24.18 9.32 0.84
C LEU A 50 25.01 9.72 2.09
N ASP A 51 25.74 10.83 2.04
CA ASP A 51 26.47 11.37 3.20
C ASP A 51 25.52 12.07 4.21
N ASP A 52 24.29 12.37 3.81
CA ASP A 52 23.27 12.98 4.68
C ASP A 52 22.58 11.90 5.52
N CYS A 53 23.03 11.74 6.78
CA CYS A 53 22.41 10.83 7.74
C CYS A 53 21.25 11.51 8.46
N LEU A 54 20.04 11.00 8.28
CA LEU A 54 18.84 11.54 8.91
C LEU A 54 18.74 11.18 10.38
N GLY A 55 19.06 9.94 10.71
CA GLY A 55 18.95 9.45 12.08
C GLY A 55 19.48 8.05 12.31
N VAL A 56 19.55 7.68 13.59
CA VAL A 56 19.96 6.36 14.07
C VAL A 56 18.77 5.75 14.82
N PHE A 57 18.33 4.57 14.43
CA PHE A 57 17.10 3.93 14.91
C PHE A 57 17.36 2.54 15.49
N PRO A 58 16.53 2.07 16.45
CA PRO A 58 16.71 0.75 17.06
C PRO A 58 16.55 -0.40 16.04
N LEU A 59 17.40 -1.42 16.15
CA LEU A 59 17.13 -2.75 15.58
C LEU A 59 16.38 -3.59 16.61
N SER A 60 15.05 -3.55 16.57
CA SER A 60 14.21 -4.23 17.56
C SER A 60 14.45 -5.73 17.58
N THR A 61 14.64 -6.27 18.77
CA THR A 61 14.77 -7.70 19.03
C THR A 61 13.41 -8.38 19.13
N LYS A 62 13.40 -9.72 19.25
CA LYS A 62 12.17 -10.46 19.54
C LYS A 62 11.50 -9.98 20.84
N LYS A 63 12.30 -9.62 21.87
CA LYS A 63 11.77 -9.08 23.12
C LYS A 63 11.03 -7.77 22.93
N ASP A 64 11.57 -6.84 22.15
CA ASP A 64 10.94 -5.54 21.89
C ASP A 64 9.61 -5.70 21.14
N VAL A 65 9.55 -6.65 20.19
CA VAL A 65 8.30 -7.02 19.50
C VAL A 65 7.27 -7.59 20.45
N HIS A 66 7.68 -8.47 21.37
CA HIS A 66 6.78 -9.03 22.38
C HIS A 66 6.26 -7.98 23.36
N ASP A 67 7.13 -7.07 23.84
CA ASP A 67 6.75 -5.96 24.72
C ASP A 67 5.70 -5.05 24.02
N ALA A 68 5.86 -4.81 22.71
CA ALA A 68 4.89 -4.03 21.92
C ALA A 68 3.54 -4.76 21.74
N LEU A 69 3.57 -6.08 21.50
CA LEU A 69 2.36 -6.91 21.39
C LEU A 69 1.61 -7.00 22.71
N GLU A 70 2.33 -7.12 23.84
CA GLU A 70 1.72 -7.14 25.17
C GLU A 70 1.06 -5.78 25.47
N SER A 71 1.76 -4.68 25.23
CA SER A 71 1.19 -3.34 25.33
C SER A 71 -0.08 -3.15 24.50
N ALA A 72 -0.06 -3.63 23.24
CA ALA A 72 -1.23 -3.57 22.36
C ALA A 72 -2.41 -4.41 22.91
N ARG A 73 -2.14 -5.59 23.48
CA ARG A 73 -3.16 -6.47 24.08
C ARG A 73 -3.77 -5.85 25.32
N GLU A 74 -2.96 -5.22 26.17
CA GLU A 74 -3.45 -4.52 27.37
C GLU A 74 -4.36 -3.34 26.99
N ALA A 75 -3.92 -2.50 26.03
CA ALA A 75 -4.70 -1.37 25.56
C ALA A 75 -6.00 -1.78 24.84
N PHE A 76 -6.04 -2.95 24.22
CA PHE A 76 -7.22 -3.46 23.51
C PHE A 76 -8.46 -3.56 24.42
N ALA A 77 -8.29 -3.95 25.66
CA ALA A 77 -9.41 -4.12 26.60
C ALA A 77 -10.26 -2.84 26.75
N GLU A 78 -9.62 -1.69 26.85
CA GLU A 78 -10.29 -0.39 26.99
C GLU A 78 -10.64 0.20 25.61
N TRP A 79 -9.71 0.16 24.65
CA TRP A 79 -9.92 0.74 23.34
C TRP A 79 -11.07 0.11 22.56
N SER A 80 -11.24 -1.19 22.62
CA SER A 80 -12.33 -1.90 21.95
C SER A 80 -13.70 -1.50 22.48
N MET A 81 -13.78 -1.09 23.74
CA MET A 81 -15.01 -0.60 24.39
C MET A 81 -15.25 0.90 24.22
N THR A 82 -14.23 1.65 23.77
CA THR A 82 -14.39 3.08 23.48
C THR A 82 -15.41 3.27 22.35
N PRO A 83 -16.45 4.11 22.51
CA PRO A 83 -17.46 4.32 21.48
C PRO A 83 -16.85 4.68 20.12
N ALA A 84 -17.29 4.03 19.04
CA ALA A 84 -16.75 4.24 17.71
C ALA A 84 -16.78 5.72 17.25
N PRO A 85 -17.82 6.56 17.56
CA PRO A 85 -17.77 7.98 17.27
C PRO A 85 -16.63 8.73 17.98
N SER A 86 -16.27 8.31 19.22
CA SER A 86 -15.15 8.91 19.96
C SER A 86 -13.80 8.54 19.33
N ARG A 87 -13.62 7.28 18.89
CA ARG A 87 -12.45 6.87 18.10
C ARG A 87 -12.34 7.71 16.83
N GLY A 88 -13.47 7.96 16.15
CA GLY A 88 -13.54 8.83 14.98
C GLY A 88 -13.10 10.27 15.24
N GLN A 89 -13.40 10.82 16.40
CA GLN A 89 -12.92 12.18 16.75
C GLN A 89 -11.41 12.25 16.90
N ILE A 90 -10.79 11.26 17.53
CA ILE A 90 -9.33 11.15 17.63
C ILE A 90 -8.69 11.04 16.24
N ILE A 91 -9.24 10.19 15.38
CA ILE A 91 -8.79 10.06 13.99
C ILE A 91 -8.92 11.38 13.22
N GLY A 92 -10.02 12.12 13.42
CA GLY A 92 -10.18 13.45 12.83
C GLY A 92 -9.17 14.48 13.36
N ASN A 93 -8.73 14.36 14.64
CA ASN A 93 -7.64 15.17 15.16
C ASN A 93 -6.32 14.84 14.47
N MET A 94 -6.03 13.55 14.21
CA MET A 94 -4.85 13.16 13.44
C MET A 94 -4.83 13.84 12.07
N GLY A 95 -5.93 13.80 11.32
CA GLY A 95 -6.03 14.48 10.03
C GLY A 95 -5.78 15.98 10.10
N ARG A 96 -6.26 16.66 11.16
CA ARG A 96 -6.00 18.09 11.39
C ARG A 96 -4.54 18.38 11.68
N LEU A 97 -3.89 17.60 12.53
CA LEU A 97 -2.46 17.77 12.83
C LEU A 97 -1.60 17.44 11.60
N LEU A 98 -1.95 16.43 10.81
CA LEU A 98 -1.26 16.15 9.55
C LEU A 98 -1.38 17.34 8.56
N MET A 99 -2.53 18.03 8.50
CA MET A 99 -2.66 19.26 7.71
C MET A 99 -1.78 20.39 8.24
N GLU A 100 -1.72 20.55 9.56
CA GLU A 100 -0.90 21.58 10.21
C GLU A 100 0.59 21.38 9.94
N TYR A 101 1.07 20.12 10.03
CA TYR A 101 2.47 19.78 9.85
C TYR A 101 2.81 19.31 8.42
N LYS A 102 1.89 19.49 7.44
CA LYS A 102 2.02 18.92 6.09
C LYS A 102 3.34 19.24 5.41
N ASP A 103 3.75 20.49 5.40
CA ASP A 103 4.97 20.92 4.71
C ASP A 103 6.24 20.29 5.32
N ASP A 104 6.26 20.13 6.63
CA ASP A 104 7.37 19.48 7.35
C ASP A 104 7.41 17.98 7.05
N ILE A 105 6.27 17.30 7.08
CA ILE A 105 6.14 15.88 6.76
C ILE A 105 6.59 15.63 5.32
N VAL A 106 6.13 16.44 4.37
CA VAL A 106 6.51 16.38 2.95
C VAL A 106 8.01 16.48 2.76
N ARG A 107 8.66 17.44 3.44
CA ARG A 107 10.12 17.61 3.34
C ARG A 107 10.88 16.43 3.93
N VAL A 108 10.44 15.89 5.06
CA VAL A 108 11.03 14.71 5.68
C VAL A 108 10.86 13.49 4.78
N GLU A 109 9.66 13.27 4.25
CA GLU A 109 9.38 12.17 3.33
C GLU A 109 10.25 12.25 2.07
N THR A 110 10.30 13.42 1.41
CA THR A 110 11.17 13.64 0.24
C THR A 110 12.64 13.37 0.56
N ARG A 111 13.11 13.82 1.72
CA ARG A 111 14.51 13.63 2.13
C ARG A 111 14.82 12.18 2.48
N GLU A 112 13.88 11.45 3.08
CA GLU A 112 14.13 10.09 3.58
C GLU A 112 13.99 9.03 2.48
N ILE A 113 13.11 9.24 1.49
CA ILE A 113 12.84 8.23 0.45
C ILE A 113 13.06 8.71 -0.99
N GLY A 114 13.48 9.96 -1.17
CA GLY A 114 13.86 10.51 -2.48
C GLY A 114 12.72 10.85 -3.43
N LYS A 115 11.45 10.77 -3.01
CA LYS A 115 10.31 11.23 -3.80
C LYS A 115 10.40 12.71 -4.13
N THR A 116 9.71 13.13 -5.20
CA THR A 116 9.57 14.57 -5.45
C THR A 116 8.68 15.22 -4.38
N LEU A 117 8.91 16.51 -4.11
CA LEU A 117 8.07 17.29 -3.18
C LEU A 117 6.59 17.22 -3.56
N LYS A 118 6.30 17.21 -4.87
CA LYS A 118 4.93 17.11 -5.38
C LYS A 118 4.29 15.74 -5.06
N GLU A 119 5.03 14.66 -5.21
CA GLU A 119 4.55 13.30 -4.91
C GLU A 119 4.37 13.08 -3.41
N SER A 120 5.34 13.51 -2.59
CA SER A 120 5.23 13.47 -1.13
C SER A 120 4.03 14.30 -0.64
N ALA A 121 3.81 15.49 -1.24
CA ALA A 121 2.63 16.31 -0.91
C ALA A 121 1.31 15.63 -1.24
N GLY A 122 1.27 14.87 -2.34
CA GLY A 122 0.11 14.05 -2.73
C GLY A 122 -0.10 12.89 -1.76
N GLU A 123 0.95 12.20 -1.37
CA GLU A 123 0.87 11.06 -0.45
C GLU A 123 0.45 11.49 0.97
N VAL A 124 1.03 12.56 1.50
CA VAL A 124 0.62 13.11 2.80
C VAL A 124 -0.84 13.59 2.75
N GLN A 125 -1.29 14.16 1.60
CA GLN A 125 -2.71 14.51 1.43
C GLN A 125 -3.60 13.26 1.52
N GLU A 126 -3.19 12.15 0.95
CA GLU A 126 -3.94 10.90 0.99
C GLU A 126 -4.05 10.34 2.42
N ALA A 127 -3.02 10.46 3.25
CA ALA A 127 -3.07 10.14 4.67
C ALA A 127 -4.07 11.04 5.43
N ILE A 128 -4.09 12.35 5.10
CA ILE A 128 -5.05 13.31 5.64
C ILE A 128 -6.47 12.92 5.24
N ASP A 129 -6.72 12.66 3.95
CA ASP A 129 -8.03 12.31 3.41
C ASP A 129 -8.55 11.00 4.02
N THR A 130 -7.66 10.03 4.24
CA THR A 130 -7.99 8.78 4.97
C THR A 130 -8.50 9.09 6.38
N CYS A 131 -7.81 9.93 7.14
CA CYS A 131 -8.26 10.34 8.48
C CYS A 131 -9.62 11.04 8.44
N LEU A 132 -9.83 11.98 7.51
CA LEU A 132 -11.08 12.73 7.38
C LEU A 132 -12.24 11.82 6.95
N PHE A 133 -11.99 10.87 6.06
CA PHE A 133 -12.97 9.87 5.66
C PHE A 133 -13.39 9.01 6.86
N PHE A 134 -12.44 8.42 7.58
CA PHE A 134 -12.72 7.54 8.70
C PHE A 134 -13.21 8.28 9.95
N GLN A 135 -13.00 9.58 10.09
CA GLN A 135 -13.57 10.38 11.18
C GLN A 135 -15.09 10.17 11.32
N SER A 136 -15.80 10.08 10.18
CA SER A 136 -17.26 9.92 10.18
C SER A 136 -17.71 8.45 10.16
N GLU A 137 -16.83 7.51 9.80
CA GLU A 137 -17.15 6.08 9.74
C GLU A 137 -17.45 5.48 11.12
N GLY A 138 -16.96 6.09 12.20
CA GLY A 138 -17.37 5.72 13.55
C GLY A 138 -18.87 5.80 13.81
N ARG A 139 -19.61 6.64 13.07
CA ARG A 139 -21.08 6.72 13.11
C ARG A 139 -21.76 5.81 12.11
N ARG A 140 -21.01 5.19 11.20
CA ARG A 140 -21.49 4.29 10.14
C ARG A 140 -20.96 2.87 10.28
N LEU A 141 -20.38 2.52 11.41
CA LEU A 141 -20.00 1.14 11.73
C LEU A 141 -21.26 0.35 12.11
N TYR A 142 -22.11 0.12 11.11
CA TYR A 142 -23.44 -0.45 11.31
C TYR A 142 -23.43 -1.94 11.59
N GLY A 143 -24.42 -2.39 12.40
CA GLY A 143 -24.99 -3.72 12.35
C GLY A 143 -26.31 -3.75 11.55
N GLN A 144 -26.93 -4.90 11.51
CA GLN A 144 -28.22 -5.13 10.85
C GLN A 144 -29.21 -5.71 11.85
N THR A 145 -30.47 -5.29 11.75
CA THR A 145 -31.61 -5.96 12.40
C THR A 145 -32.27 -6.86 11.37
N VAL A 146 -32.62 -8.09 11.78
CA VAL A 146 -33.19 -9.13 10.90
C VAL A 146 -34.45 -9.67 11.55
N ASN A 147 -35.47 -9.99 10.76
CA ASN A 147 -36.67 -10.62 11.30
C ASN A 147 -36.37 -12.08 11.64
N SER A 148 -36.95 -12.56 12.76
CA SER A 148 -36.98 -13.97 13.11
C SER A 148 -38.17 -14.67 12.41
N GLU A 149 -38.00 -15.97 12.17
CA GLU A 149 -39.11 -16.86 11.77
C GLU A 149 -40.04 -17.16 12.94
N LEU A 150 -39.64 -16.87 14.17
CA LEU A 150 -40.39 -17.12 15.40
C LEU A 150 -40.82 -15.80 16.04
N PRO A 151 -41.99 -15.75 16.70
CA PRO A 151 -42.46 -14.56 17.40
C PRO A 151 -41.61 -14.30 18.67
N ASP A 152 -41.70 -13.06 19.17
CA ASP A 152 -41.08 -12.64 20.43
C ASP A 152 -39.55 -12.88 20.46
N LYS A 153 -38.85 -12.62 19.36
CA LYS A 153 -37.42 -12.85 19.18
C LYS A 153 -36.79 -11.72 18.39
N GLU A 154 -35.67 -11.17 18.87
CA GLU A 154 -34.89 -10.16 18.17
C GLU A 154 -33.60 -10.77 17.61
N LEU A 155 -33.34 -10.52 16.32
CA LEU A 155 -32.12 -10.91 15.66
C LEU A 155 -31.40 -9.67 15.17
N PHE A 156 -30.09 -9.57 15.50
CA PHE A 156 -29.27 -8.47 15.03
C PHE A 156 -27.78 -8.83 14.98
N THR A 157 -27.00 -8.00 14.31
CA THR A 157 -25.56 -8.19 14.16
C THR A 157 -24.80 -6.99 14.68
N TYR A 158 -23.57 -7.24 15.10
CA TYR A 158 -22.55 -6.23 15.40
C TYR A 158 -21.30 -6.49 14.59
N ARG A 159 -20.56 -5.41 14.29
CA ARG A 159 -19.14 -5.53 13.93
C ARG A 159 -18.30 -5.56 15.22
N ARG A 160 -17.43 -6.56 15.33
CA ARG A 160 -16.50 -6.72 16.45
C ARG A 160 -15.07 -6.59 15.96
N PRO A 161 -14.16 -5.94 16.71
CA PRO A 161 -12.74 -5.89 16.38
C PRO A 161 -12.11 -7.29 16.46
N LEU A 162 -11.07 -7.50 15.65
CA LEU A 162 -10.30 -8.77 15.63
C LEU A 162 -9.41 -8.91 16.87
N GLY A 163 -8.78 -7.82 17.33
CA GLY A 163 -7.83 -7.81 18.42
C GLY A 163 -6.57 -7.00 18.10
N VAL A 164 -5.38 -7.61 18.32
CA VAL A 164 -4.09 -7.01 18.00
C VAL A 164 -3.75 -7.25 16.53
N CYS A 165 -3.41 -6.17 15.81
CA CYS A 165 -3.02 -6.17 14.40
C CYS A 165 -1.53 -5.88 14.26
N GLY A 166 -0.78 -6.80 13.63
CA GLY A 166 0.57 -6.54 13.17
C GLY A 166 0.54 -5.83 11.81
N ILE A 167 1.16 -4.67 11.72
CA ILE A 167 1.20 -3.84 10.50
C ILE A 167 2.63 -3.81 9.97
N ILE A 168 2.82 -4.24 8.74
CA ILE A 168 4.11 -4.25 8.05
C ILE A 168 3.91 -3.65 6.66
N ASN A 169 4.58 -2.55 6.36
CA ASN A 169 4.46 -1.88 5.07
C ASN A 169 5.82 -1.62 4.41
N ALA A 170 5.79 -1.40 3.10
CA ALA A 170 6.96 -1.08 2.29
C ALA A 170 7.34 0.40 2.41
N SER A 171 8.57 0.73 1.99
CA SER A 171 9.16 2.06 2.15
C SER A 171 8.70 3.08 1.11
N ASN A 172 8.12 2.64 -0.02
CA ASN A 172 7.82 3.49 -1.16
C ASN A 172 6.59 4.42 -0.96
N PHE A 173 5.69 4.09 -0.03
CA PHE A 173 4.55 4.92 0.38
C PHE A 173 4.46 4.93 1.92
N PRO A 174 5.38 5.63 2.60
CA PRO A 174 5.55 5.52 4.05
C PRO A 174 4.56 6.35 4.87
N SER A 175 3.79 7.24 4.27
CA SER A 175 2.71 7.99 4.94
C SER A 175 1.32 7.45 4.59
N ALA A 176 0.95 7.25 3.34
CA ALA A 176 -0.39 6.81 2.95
C ALA A 176 -0.68 5.36 3.35
N VAL A 177 0.18 4.41 2.98
CA VAL A 177 -0.08 2.98 3.18
C VAL A 177 -0.22 2.59 4.67
N PRO A 178 0.59 3.07 5.61
CA PRO A 178 0.34 2.83 7.03
C PRO A 178 -1.01 3.35 7.50
N PHE A 179 -1.44 4.53 7.00
CA PHE A 179 -2.73 5.10 7.36
C PHE A 179 -3.90 4.31 6.79
N TRP A 180 -3.80 3.78 5.55
CA TRP A 180 -4.82 2.88 4.99
C TRP A 180 -5.05 1.62 5.85
N LYS A 181 -4.01 1.19 6.59
CA LYS A 181 -4.05 0.00 7.44
C LYS A 181 -4.45 0.33 8.88
N MET A 182 -3.73 1.24 9.52
CA MET A 182 -3.91 1.54 10.94
C MET A 182 -5.20 2.30 11.24
N ILE A 183 -5.58 3.27 10.39
CA ILE A 183 -6.76 4.09 10.65
C ILE A 183 -8.06 3.26 10.66
N PRO A 184 -8.37 2.43 9.66
CA PRO A 184 -9.53 1.54 9.74
C PRO A 184 -9.40 0.48 10.85
N ALA A 185 -8.19 -0.02 11.14
CA ALA A 185 -7.98 -0.96 12.23
C ALA A 185 -8.39 -0.37 13.58
N ILE A 186 -7.85 0.81 13.94
CA ILE A 186 -8.21 1.48 15.19
C ILE A 186 -9.65 2.01 15.19
N MET A 187 -10.20 2.40 14.02
CA MET A 187 -11.62 2.75 13.88
C MET A 187 -12.52 1.58 14.25
N CYS A 188 -12.20 0.36 13.82
CA CYS A 188 -12.93 -0.85 14.19
C CYS A 188 -12.76 -1.23 15.68
N GLY A 189 -11.78 -0.64 16.39
CA GLY A 189 -11.50 -0.91 17.81
C GLY A 189 -10.35 -1.88 18.04
N ASN A 190 -9.55 -2.19 17.01
CA ASN A 190 -8.32 -2.95 17.16
C ASN A 190 -7.18 -2.09 17.70
N THR A 191 -6.13 -2.73 18.18
CA THR A 191 -4.84 -2.12 18.49
C THR A 191 -3.78 -2.59 17.51
N CYS A 192 -2.70 -1.85 17.33
CA CYS A 192 -1.70 -2.12 16.31
C CYS A 192 -0.28 -2.17 16.87
N VAL A 193 0.52 -3.09 16.36
CA VAL A 193 1.98 -3.04 16.41
C VAL A 193 2.47 -2.76 15.00
N TRP A 194 3.04 -1.58 14.80
CA TRP A 194 3.55 -1.13 13.51
C TRP A 194 5.05 -1.31 13.41
N LYS A 195 5.48 -2.23 12.54
CA LYS A 195 6.88 -2.34 12.14
C LYS A 195 7.13 -1.33 11.02
N SER A 196 7.87 -0.25 11.32
CA SER A 196 8.20 0.78 10.34
C SER A 196 8.90 0.19 9.10
N PRO A 197 8.75 0.80 7.91
CA PRO A 197 9.63 0.50 6.81
C PRO A 197 11.09 0.75 7.20
N GLN A 198 12.01 -0.04 6.63
CA GLN A 198 13.42 0.09 6.98
C GLN A 198 14.04 1.40 6.46
N ASP A 199 13.58 1.86 5.28
CA ASP A 199 14.14 3.04 4.62
C ASP A 199 13.39 4.35 4.98
N SER A 200 12.38 4.29 5.88
CA SER A 200 11.61 5.47 6.33
C SER A 200 11.27 5.45 7.83
N PRO A 201 12.24 5.18 8.72
CA PRO A 201 12.00 5.12 10.16
C PRO A 201 11.74 6.51 10.79
N LEU A 202 12.37 7.57 10.29
CA LEU A 202 12.17 8.94 10.80
C LEU A 202 10.74 9.41 10.58
N LEU A 203 10.23 9.25 9.36
CA LEU A 203 8.85 9.59 9.04
C LEU A 203 7.86 8.78 9.89
N SER A 204 8.08 7.47 10.04
CA SER A 204 7.24 6.61 10.88
C SER A 204 7.21 7.07 12.33
N PHE A 205 8.35 7.49 12.87
CA PHE A 205 8.44 8.05 14.21
C PHE A 205 7.66 9.35 14.33
N MET A 206 7.81 10.30 13.39
CA MET A 206 7.05 11.56 13.36
C MET A 206 5.54 11.32 13.31
N LEU A 207 5.08 10.46 12.41
CA LEU A 207 3.66 10.14 12.26
C LEU A 207 3.07 9.54 13.53
N THR A 208 3.81 8.63 14.21
CA THR A 208 3.35 8.05 15.48
C THR A 208 3.27 9.11 16.59
N ARG A 209 4.21 10.05 16.64
CA ARG A 209 4.15 11.18 17.59
C ARG A 209 2.93 12.05 17.34
N ILE A 210 2.62 12.37 16.09
CA ILE A 210 1.42 13.14 15.70
C ILE A 210 0.14 12.40 16.12
N MET A 211 0.09 11.07 15.97
CA MET A 211 -1.06 10.27 16.41
C MET A 211 -1.27 10.36 17.93
N HIS A 212 -0.21 10.33 18.74
CA HIS A 212 -0.30 10.50 20.20
C HIS A 212 -0.71 11.93 20.57
N GLU A 213 -0.20 12.96 19.90
CA GLU A 213 -0.59 14.36 20.10
C GLU A 213 -2.09 14.58 19.77
N ALA A 214 -2.63 13.85 18.79
CA ALA A 214 -4.05 13.84 18.44
C ALA A 214 -4.96 13.26 19.54
N GLY A 215 -4.39 12.69 20.59
CA GLY A 215 -5.11 12.10 21.72
C GLY A 215 -5.29 10.58 21.61
N LEU A 216 -4.50 9.90 20.79
CA LEU A 216 -4.49 8.43 20.76
C LEU A 216 -3.95 7.89 22.09
N PRO A 217 -4.69 7.01 22.81
CA PRO A 217 -4.22 6.42 24.05
C PRO A 217 -2.95 5.58 23.86
N ASN A 218 -2.10 5.56 24.89
CA ASN A 218 -0.90 4.74 24.90
C ASN A 218 -1.24 3.26 24.66
N GLY A 219 -0.39 2.56 23.93
CA GLY A 219 -0.57 1.16 23.61
C GLY A 219 -1.53 0.84 22.44
N VAL A 220 -2.39 1.79 22.02
CA VAL A 220 -3.29 1.57 20.86
C VAL A 220 -2.50 1.41 19.57
N ILE A 221 -1.46 2.20 19.36
CA ILE A 221 -0.45 2.00 18.32
C ILE A 221 0.92 1.96 18.99
N ASN A 222 1.67 0.91 18.74
CA ASN A 222 3.05 0.73 19.18
C ASN A 222 3.95 0.69 17.93
N LEU A 223 5.00 1.49 17.90
CA LEU A 223 5.95 1.56 16.80
C LEU A 223 7.23 0.81 17.16
N ILE A 224 7.65 -0.10 16.30
CA ILE A 224 8.94 -0.78 16.36
C ILE A 224 9.72 -0.58 15.07
N HIS A 225 11.03 -0.45 15.17
CA HIS A 225 11.93 -0.30 14.03
C HIS A 225 12.71 -1.59 13.78
N GLY A 226 13.25 -1.74 12.57
CA GLY A 226 14.14 -2.86 12.25
C GLY A 226 13.93 -3.44 10.86
N LYS A 227 14.75 -4.44 10.55
CA LYS A 227 14.74 -5.14 9.26
C LYS A 227 13.54 -6.06 9.12
N GLY A 228 13.12 -6.31 7.87
CA GLY A 228 12.08 -7.30 7.56
C GLY A 228 12.41 -8.71 8.08
N SER A 229 13.69 -9.14 7.93
CA SER A 229 14.19 -10.43 8.40
C SER A 229 14.45 -10.52 9.93
N GLY A 230 14.29 -9.41 10.66
CA GLY A 230 14.37 -9.35 12.12
C GLY A 230 13.01 -9.01 12.73
N ALA A 231 12.78 -7.75 13.10
CA ALA A 231 11.53 -7.29 13.72
C ALA A 231 10.28 -7.67 12.90
N GLY A 232 10.35 -7.62 11.55
CA GLY A 232 9.27 -8.06 10.69
C GLY A 232 8.96 -9.54 10.83
N GLN A 233 9.98 -10.40 10.79
CA GLN A 233 9.83 -11.84 10.97
C GLN A 233 9.32 -12.19 12.36
N PHE A 234 9.85 -11.56 13.43
CA PHE A 234 9.37 -11.79 14.79
C PHE A 234 7.90 -11.41 14.96
N LEU A 235 7.44 -10.36 14.29
CA LEU A 235 6.03 -9.98 14.29
C LEU A 235 5.16 -11.01 13.55
N VAL A 236 5.64 -11.60 12.46
CA VAL A 236 4.95 -12.68 11.74
C VAL A 236 4.92 -13.97 12.58
N ASP A 237 6.04 -14.33 13.20
CA ASP A 237 6.16 -15.53 14.05
C ASP A 237 5.22 -15.47 15.28
N SER A 238 4.86 -14.26 15.73
CA SER A 238 3.90 -14.05 16.82
C SER A 238 2.49 -14.60 16.51
N ALA A 239 2.18 -14.88 15.25
CA ALA A 239 0.96 -15.59 14.86
C ALA A 239 0.95 -17.04 15.37
N GLU A 240 2.11 -17.71 15.38
CA GLU A 240 2.26 -19.07 15.94
C GLU A 240 2.14 -19.10 17.48
N GLU A 241 2.49 -17.99 18.11
CA GLU A 241 2.44 -17.81 19.56
C GLU A 241 1.05 -17.33 20.05
N GLY A 242 0.12 -17.03 19.13
CA GLY A 242 -1.22 -16.53 19.45
C GLY A 242 -1.24 -15.10 20.01
N LEU A 243 -0.19 -14.30 19.75
CA LEU A 243 -0.05 -12.94 20.25
C LEU A 243 -0.64 -11.89 19.31
N VAL A 244 -0.87 -12.23 18.05
CA VAL A 244 -1.46 -11.37 17.03
C VAL A 244 -2.71 -12.01 16.43
N ASN A 245 -3.74 -11.21 16.15
CA ASN A 245 -5.01 -11.67 15.60
C ASN A 245 -5.11 -11.39 14.09
N LYS A 246 -4.31 -10.49 13.57
CA LYS A 246 -4.23 -10.14 12.16
C LYS A 246 -2.84 -9.64 11.79
N ILE A 247 -2.38 -10.03 10.60
CA ILE A 247 -1.23 -9.41 9.94
C ILE A 247 -1.72 -8.65 8.70
N SER A 248 -1.40 -7.37 8.59
CA SER A 248 -1.60 -6.59 7.38
C SER A 248 -0.25 -6.21 6.79
N PHE A 249 0.01 -6.68 5.58
CA PHE A 249 1.28 -6.59 4.90
C PHE A 249 1.16 -5.91 3.54
N THR A 250 2.09 -5.00 3.25
CA THR A 250 2.36 -4.50 1.90
C THR A 250 3.84 -4.71 1.58
N GLY A 251 4.13 -5.38 0.47
CA GLY A 251 5.50 -5.65 0.05
C GLY A 251 5.58 -6.65 -1.11
N SER A 252 6.69 -7.39 -1.21
CA SER A 252 6.92 -8.32 -2.31
C SER A 252 6.04 -9.58 -2.24
N THR A 253 5.67 -10.11 -3.39
CA THR A 253 4.85 -11.32 -3.52
C THR A 253 5.44 -12.54 -2.80
N PRO A 254 6.74 -12.86 -2.89
CA PRO A 254 7.30 -13.99 -2.15
C PRO A 254 7.13 -13.88 -0.63
N VAL A 255 7.35 -12.69 -0.06
CA VAL A 255 7.17 -12.44 1.38
C VAL A 255 5.68 -12.52 1.75
N GLY A 256 4.79 -11.97 0.92
CA GLY A 256 3.34 -12.08 1.15
C GLY A 256 2.84 -13.51 1.15
N LYS A 257 3.32 -14.36 0.25
CA LYS A 257 2.98 -15.80 0.21
C LYS A 257 3.44 -16.51 1.50
N MET A 258 4.66 -16.22 1.98
CA MET A 258 5.16 -16.75 3.25
C MET A 258 4.30 -16.32 4.44
N ILE A 259 3.94 -15.04 4.53
CA ILE A 259 3.05 -14.53 5.58
C ILE A 259 1.68 -15.19 5.50
N GLY A 260 1.11 -15.33 4.30
CA GLY A 260 -0.15 -16.02 4.07
C GLY A 260 -0.13 -17.48 4.54
N GLU A 261 0.98 -18.19 4.33
CA GLU A 261 1.19 -19.55 4.80
C GLU A 261 1.21 -19.62 6.33
N VAL A 262 1.99 -18.74 6.99
CA VAL A 262 2.05 -18.70 8.46
C VAL A 262 0.69 -18.37 9.06
N CYS A 263 0.02 -17.32 8.55
CA CYS A 263 -1.31 -16.93 9.02
C CYS A 263 -2.35 -18.04 8.80
N GLY A 264 -2.36 -18.67 7.63
CA GLY A 264 -3.30 -19.75 7.32
C GLY A 264 -3.16 -20.97 8.22
N ARG A 265 -1.93 -21.38 8.53
CA ARG A 265 -1.67 -22.49 9.48
C ARG A 265 -2.18 -22.20 10.88
N ASN A 266 -2.18 -20.95 11.30
CA ASN A 266 -2.54 -20.53 12.65
C ASN A 266 -3.94 -19.90 12.76
N LEU A 267 -4.73 -19.92 11.67
CA LEU A 267 -6.06 -19.29 11.58
C LEU A 267 -6.07 -17.81 11.94
N VAL A 268 -4.93 -17.12 11.71
CA VAL A 268 -4.79 -15.68 11.87
C VAL A 268 -5.24 -15.01 10.59
N SER A 269 -6.06 -13.95 10.70
CA SER A 269 -6.47 -13.15 9.52
C SER A 269 -5.27 -12.46 8.89
N CYS A 270 -5.20 -12.38 7.57
CA CYS A 270 -4.20 -11.56 6.90
C CYS A 270 -4.79 -10.72 5.76
N SER A 271 -4.21 -9.53 5.56
CA SER A 271 -4.39 -8.69 4.37
C SER A 271 -3.05 -8.58 3.68
N LEU A 272 -3.03 -8.90 2.38
CA LEU A 272 -1.80 -8.95 1.60
C LEU A 272 -1.97 -8.06 0.37
N GLU A 273 -1.20 -6.97 0.31
CA GLU A 273 -1.06 -6.09 -0.84
C GLU A 273 0.36 -6.23 -1.37
N LEU A 274 0.48 -6.70 -2.61
CA LEU A 274 1.73 -7.21 -3.16
C LEU A 274 2.11 -6.48 -4.44
N GLY A 275 3.11 -7.00 -5.15
CA GLY A 275 3.61 -6.43 -6.38
C GLY A 275 2.60 -6.40 -7.53
N GLY A 276 2.99 -5.76 -8.63
CA GLY A 276 2.18 -5.63 -9.82
C GLY A 276 3.01 -5.62 -11.11
N LYS A 277 2.41 -6.09 -12.19
CA LYS A 277 2.90 -5.92 -13.56
C LYS A 277 1.76 -5.31 -14.38
N ASN A 278 1.45 -4.07 -14.04
CA ASN A 278 0.21 -3.42 -14.47
C ASN A 278 0.20 -3.14 -15.97
N PRO A 279 -0.85 -3.54 -16.71
CA PRO A 279 -0.99 -3.23 -18.12
C PRO A 279 -1.64 -1.87 -18.35
N LEU A 280 -1.17 -1.16 -19.38
CA LEU A 280 -1.86 -0.01 -19.97
C LEU A 280 -2.06 -0.29 -21.45
N VAL A 281 -3.31 -0.31 -21.88
CA VAL A 281 -3.71 -0.56 -23.27
C VAL A 281 -4.02 0.74 -23.98
N VAL A 282 -3.51 0.91 -25.22
CA VAL A 282 -3.80 2.06 -26.08
C VAL A 282 -4.45 1.57 -27.37
N MET A 283 -5.73 1.95 -27.57
CA MET A 283 -6.52 1.57 -28.75
C MET A 283 -6.51 2.68 -29.82
N PRO A 284 -6.83 2.36 -31.10
CA PRO A 284 -6.80 3.34 -32.19
C PRO A 284 -7.69 4.58 -31.97
N SER A 285 -8.78 4.43 -31.23
CA SER A 285 -9.70 5.54 -30.92
C SER A 285 -9.23 6.44 -29.78
N ALA A 286 -8.10 6.13 -29.11
CA ALA A 286 -7.59 6.89 -27.98
C ALA A 286 -7.19 8.31 -28.35
N ASN A 287 -7.27 9.21 -27.36
CA ASN A 287 -6.50 10.43 -27.43
C ASN A 287 -5.03 10.11 -27.15
N ILE A 288 -4.21 10.07 -28.19
CA ILE A 288 -2.81 9.62 -28.11
C ILE A 288 -1.99 10.52 -27.19
N ASP A 289 -2.17 11.84 -27.23
CA ASP A 289 -1.41 12.76 -26.39
C ASP A 289 -1.71 12.50 -24.90
N ASN A 290 -2.98 12.31 -24.54
CA ASN A 290 -3.37 11.96 -23.16
C ASN A 290 -2.85 10.55 -22.75
N ALA A 291 -2.86 9.58 -23.67
CA ALA A 291 -2.34 8.23 -23.41
C ALA A 291 -0.82 8.24 -23.18
N VAL A 292 -0.08 9.06 -23.93
CA VAL A 292 1.36 9.27 -23.76
C VAL A 292 1.67 9.89 -22.39
N GLU A 293 0.93 10.94 -21.98
CA GLU A 293 1.09 11.55 -20.65
C GLU A 293 0.86 10.53 -19.53
N GLY A 294 -0.24 9.78 -19.60
CA GLY A 294 -0.58 8.78 -18.61
C GLY A 294 0.41 7.62 -18.55
N ALA A 295 0.88 7.13 -19.69
CA ALA A 295 1.90 6.08 -19.77
C ALA A 295 3.26 6.57 -19.23
N TYR A 296 3.68 7.77 -19.59
CA TYR A 296 4.93 8.37 -19.14
C TYR A 296 4.96 8.54 -17.61
N TRP A 297 3.89 9.14 -17.07
CA TRP A 297 3.76 9.30 -15.62
C TRP A 297 3.72 7.94 -14.89
N ALA A 298 2.94 6.97 -15.41
CA ALA A 298 2.81 5.65 -14.79
C ALA A 298 4.12 4.85 -14.82
N SER A 299 4.96 5.04 -15.86
CA SER A 299 6.24 4.33 -16.00
C SER A 299 7.31 4.89 -15.08
N PHE A 300 7.40 6.21 -14.93
CA PHE A 300 8.59 6.84 -14.37
C PHE A 300 8.35 7.67 -13.11
N GLY A 301 7.11 8.06 -12.80
CA GLY A 301 6.78 8.72 -11.53
C GLY A 301 7.27 7.88 -10.35
N THR A 302 7.77 8.53 -9.29
CA THR A 302 8.43 7.87 -8.14
C THR A 302 9.61 6.96 -8.55
N ALA A 303 10.32 7.30 -9.62
CA ALA A 303 11.33 6.40 -10.22
C ALA A 303 10.78 4.99 -10.52
N GLY A 304 9.51 4.86 -10.95
CA GLY A 304 8.86 3.57 -11.19
C GLY A 304 8.65 2.68 -9.95
N GLN A 305 8.87 3.20 -8.74
CA GLN A 305 8.82 2.42 -7.50
C GLN A 305 7.43 2.42 -6.86
N ARG A 306 6.39 2.17 -7.66
CA ARG A 306 5.01 1.99 -7.19
C ARG A 306 4.52 0.59 -7.54
N CYS A 307 3.77 -0.03 -6.64
CA CYS A 307 3.06 -1.27 -6.94
C CYS A 307 2.10 -1.11 -8.14
N THR A 308 1.61 0.12 -8.38
CA THR A 308 0.74 0.49 -9.49
C THR A 308 1.47 1.04 -10.71
N SER A 309 2.82 1.10 -10.73
CA SER A 309 3.59 1.53 -11.89
C SER A 309 3.25 0.71 -13.12
N LEU A 310 3.32 1.35 -14.27
CA LEU A 310 3.12 0.68 -15.57
C LEU A 310 4.24 -0.33 -15.82
N GLY A 311 3.88 -1.60 -15.93
CA GLY A 311 4.81 -2.67 -16.26
C GLY A 311 4.80 -3.00 -17.75
N ASN A 312 3.60 -3.23 -18.32
CA ASN A 312 3.42 -3.63 -19.73
C ASN A 312 2.57 -2.58 -20.48
N LEU A 313 3.20 -1.83 -21.37
CA LEU A 313 2.53 -0.89 -22.28
C LEU A 313 2.13 -1.63 -23.55
N ILE A 314 0.83 -1.85 -23.73
CA ILE A 314 0.24 -2.62 -24.82
C ILE A 314 -0.39 -1.65 -25.81
N ILE A 315 0.19 -1.55 -27.00
CA ILE A 315 -0.20 -0.56 -28.00
C ILE A 315 -0.76 -1.27 -29.24
N HIS A 316 -1.96 -0.87 -29.68
CA HIS A 316 -2.53 -1.36 -30.94
C HIS A 316 -1.61 -0.98 -32.12
N GLU A 317 -1.41 -1.91 -33.07
CA GLU A 317 -0.47 -1.75 -34.17
C GLU A 317 -0.74 -0.48 -35.03
N ASP A 318 -2.00 -0.10 -35.23
CA ASP A 318 -2.40 1.06 -36.04
C ASP A 318 -1.94 2.41 -35.47
N VAL A 319 -1.68 2.49 -34.16
CA VAL A 319 -1.26 3.75 -33.49
C VAL A 319 0.13 3.65 -32.89
N TYR A 320 0.80 2.52 -33.09
CA TYR A 320 2.08 2.23 -32.47
C TYR A 320 3.15 3.28 -32.79
N ASP A 321 3.35 3.57 -34.07
CA ASP A 321 4.43 4.47 -34.52
C ASP A 321 4.19 5.92 -34.04
N GLU A 322 2.94 6.39 -34.10
CA GLU A 322 2.58 7.72 -33.60
C GLU A 322 2.81 7.82 -32.09
N PHE A 323 2.31 6.83 -31.35
CA PHE A 323 2.47 6.78 -29.90
C PHE A 323 3.94 6.74 -29.49
N MET A 324 4.70 5.80 -30.07
CA MET A 324 6.13 5.62 -29.76
C MET A 324 6.96 6.84 -30.05
N SER A 325 6.71 7.53 -31.17
CA SER A 325 7.40 8.78 -31.50
C SER A 325 7.22 9.85 -30.41
N LYS A 326 5.99 10.03 -29.92
CA LYS A 326 5.67 11.02 -28.88
C LYS A 326 6.18 10.58 -27.51
N PHE A 327 6.04 9.29 -27.19
CA PHE A 327 6.47 8.73 -25.91
C PHE A 327 7.99 8.82 -25.74
N MET A 328 8.76 8.40 -26.75
CA MET A 328 10.22 8.46 -26.70
C MET A 328 10.74 9.89 -26.62
N ALA A 329 10.13 10.86 -27.31
CA ALA A 329 10.49 12.27 -27.16
C ALA A 329 10.37 12.76 -25.70
N LYS A 330 9.33 12.32 -24.98
CA LYS A 330 9.20 12.65 -23.55
C LYS A 330 10.23 11.93 -22.68
N VAL A 331 10.52 10.66 -23.00
CA VAL A 331 11.54 9.89 -22.25
C VAL A 331 12.91 10.56 -22.36
N GLU A 332 13.28 11.03 -23.54
CA GLU A 332 14.54 11.73 -23.78
C GLU A 332 14.64 13.07 -23.03
N GLU A 333 13.51 13.75 -22.80
CA GLU A 333 13.42 15.02 -22.09
C GLU A 333 13.28 14.87 -20.56
N THR A 334 13.26 13.61 -20.03
CA THR A 334 13.04 13.35 -18.60
C THR A 334 14.07 14.06 -17.72
N ARG A 335 13.58 14.88 -16.80
CA ARG A 335 14.41 15.54 -15.78
C ARG A 335 14.49 14.68 -14.52
N ILE A 336 15.70 14.43 -14.07
CA ILE A 336 16.02 13.56 -12.92
C ILE A 336 16.91 14.34 -11.96
N GLY A 337 16.70 14.20 -10.66
CA GLY A 337 17.55 14.85 -9.67
C GLY A 337 16.94 14.91 -8.28
N ASP A 338 17.62 15.57 -7.35
CA ASP A 338 17.13 15.83 -6.00
C ASP A 338 16.05 16.91 -6.02
N SER A 339 14.81 16.53 -5.68
CA SER A 339 13.66 17.43 -5.67
C SER A 339 13.73 18.50 -4.56
N LEU A 340 14.49 18.28 -3.50
CA LEU A 340 14.72 19.31 -2.47
C LEU A 340 15.57 20.48 -2.99
N ARG A 341 16.39 20.23 -4.01
CA ARG A 341 17.24 21.23 -4.66
C ARG A 341 16.68 21.72 -6.00
N ASN A 342 15.88 20.89 -6.67
CA ASN A 342 15.34 21.14 -8.01
C ASN A 342 13.91 20.65 -8.09
N GLU A 343 12.94 21.54 -7.90
CA GLU A 343 11.50 21.17 -7.89
C GLU A 343 10.99 20.66 -9.25
N ASP A 344 11.68 20.99 -10.35
CA ASP A 344 11.26 20.68 -11.73
C ASP A 344 11.89 19.36 -12.23
N VAL A 345 11.78 18.30 -11.43
CA VAL A 345 12.17 16.94 -11.79
C VAL A 345 10.96 16.01 -11.83
N LEU A 346 10.98 15.03 -12.74
CA LEU A 346 9.94 14.02 -12.81
C LEU A 346 10.07 13.02 -11.65
N TYR A 347 11.30 12.61 -11.36
CA TYR A 347 11.59 11.70 -10.25
C TYR A 347 12.98 11.93 -9.66
N GLY A 348 13.13 11.45 -8.43
CA GLY A 348 14.36 11.46 -7.65
C GLY A 348 15.15 10.14 -7.73
N PRO A 349 15.93 9.83 -6.69
CA PRO A 349 16.72 8.60 -6.63
C PRO A 349 15.86 7.34 -6.40
N MET A 350 16.49 6.18 -6.50
CA MET A 350 15.97 4.94 -5.91
C MET A 350 15.95 5.03 -4.39
N LEU A 351 15.07 4.27 -3.74
CA LEU A 351 14.92 4.25 -2.28
C LEU A 351 16.22 3.97 -1.52
N SER A 352 17.08 3.15 -2.09
CA SER A 352 18.43 2.84 -1.55
C SER A 352 19.28 2.12 -2.59
N GLU A 353 20.56 1.94 -2.29
CA GLU A 353 21.49 1.13 -3.11
C GLU A 353 20.97 -0.31 -3.31
N LYS A 354 20.29 -0.88 -2.31
CA LYS A 354 19.69 -2.20 -2.44
C LYS A 354 18.65 -2.23 -3.55
N TYR A 355 17.73 -1.27 -3.58
CA TYR A 355 16.69 -1.18 -4.63
C TYR A 355 17.31 -0.93 -6.01
N ALA A 356 18.35 -0.13 -6.10
CA ALA A 356 19.08 0.08 -7.35
C ALA A 356 19.74 -1.21 -7.86
N ASN A 357 20.39 -1.97 -6.98
CA ASN A 357 21.03 -3.25 -7.33
C ASN A 357 19.98 -4.31 -7.74
N ASP A 358 18.86 -4.38 -7.03
CA ASP A 358 17.74 -5.25 -7.41
C ASP A 358 17.18 -4.87 -8.79
N PHE A 359 17.01 -3.57 -9.06
CA PHE A 359 16.55 -3.06 -10.36
C PHE A 359 17.52 -3.41 -11.50
N ILE A 360 18.83 -3.20 -11.31
CA ILE A 360 19.85 -3.58 -12.31
C ILE A 360 19.80 -5.07 -12.61
N ARG A 361 19.69 -5.92 -11.60
CA ARG A 361 19.52 -7.37 -11.77
C ARG A 361 18.27 -7.68 -12.62
N ASP A 362 17.16 -7.00 -12.33
CA ASP A 362 15.87 -7.27 -12.99
C ASP A 362 15.87 -6.75 -14.44
N LEU A 363 16.59 -5.66 -14.76
CA LEU A 363 16.84 -5.25 -16.15
C LEU A 363 17.56 -6.34 -16.96
N GLY A 364 18.45 -7.10 -16.33
CA GLY A 364 19.11 -8.25 -16.96
C GLY A 364 18.16 -9.32 -17.50
N MET A 365 16.94 -9.41 -16.97
CA MET A 365 15.90 -10.30 -17.54
C MET A 365 15.49 -9.84 -18.93
N CYS A 366 15.24 -8.54 -19.14
CA CYS A 366 14.84 -8.00 -20.44
C CYS A 366 15.88 -8.33 -21.52
N GLU A 367 17.15 -8.11 -21.22
CA GLU A 367 18.25 -8.34 -22.16
C GLU A 367 18.43 -9.84 -22.45
N SER A 368 18.37 -10.70 -21.42
CA SER A 368 18.51 -12.14 -21.57
C SER A 368 17.32 -12.81 -22.27
N ASP A 369 16.13 -12.22 -22.16
CA ASP A 369 14.92 -12.71 -22.85
C ASP A 369 14.86 -12.24 -24.31
N GLY A 370 15.74 -11.32 -24.72
CA GLY A 370 15.85 -10.84 -26.10
C GLY A 370 14.97 -9.62 -26.42
N ALA A 371 14.50 -8.89 -25.40
CA ALA A 371 13.81 -7.63 -25.61
C ALA A 371 14.75 -6.57 -26.20
N THR A 372 14.23 -5.74 -27.11
CA THR A 372 14.99 -4.65 -27.73
C THR A 372 15.06 -3.44 -26.81
N LYS A 373 16.25 -3.12 -26.28
CA LYS A 373 16.46 -1.92 -25.49
C LYS A 373 16.44 -0.69 -26.38
N LEU A 374 15.46 0.19 -26.18
CA LEU A 374 15.34 1.47 -26.90
C LEU A 374 16.02 2.61 -26.17
N TRP A 375 16.05 2.58 -24.80
CA TRP A 375 16.59 3.65 -23.96
C TRP A 375 17.08 3.13 -22.62
N GLY A 376 18.05 3.83 -22.01
CA GLY A 376 18.54 3.60 -20.65
C GLY A 376 19.95 2.99 -20.56
N GLU A 377 20.73 3.50 -19.58
CA GLU A 377 22.12 3.10 -19.37
C GLU A 377 22.40 2.59 -17.93
N GLY A 378 21.35 2.25 -17.17
CA GLY A 378 21.49 1.73 -15.81
C GLY A 378 21.67 2.84 -14.77
N LEU A 379 22.68 2.70 -13.89
CA LEU A 379 23.00 3.70 -12.88
C LEU A 379 23.51 4.99 -13.53
N ILE A 380 22.96 6.13 -13.09
CA ILE A 380 23.44 7.45 -13.51
C ILE A 380 24.71 7.80 -12.74
N THR A 381 25.77 8.11 -13.47
CA THR A 381 27.05 8.61 -12.95
C THR A 381 27.36 9.97 -13.59
N ASN A 382 28.39 10.66 -13.10
CA ASN A 382 28.81 11.92 -13.72
C ASN A 382 29.35 11.76 -15.14
N GLU A 383 29.78 10.53 -15.52
CA GLU A 383 30.30 10.21 -16.87
C GLU A 383 29.18 9.92 -17.88
N ASN A 384 28.07 9.33 -17.45
CA ASN A 384 26.99 8.89 -18.33
C ASN A 384 25.64 9.61 -18.13
N LYS A 385 25.59 10.62 -17.24
CA LYS A 385 24.33 11.30 -16.91
C LYS A 385 23.66 11.94 -18.14
N PRO A 386 22.31 11.82 -18.26
CA PRO A 386 21.58 12.48 -19.33
C PRO A 386 21.70 14.01 -19.22
N THR A 387 21.56 14.71 -20.33
CA THR A 387 21.68 16.18 -20.41
C THR A 387 20.73 16.90 -19.44
N ASN A 388 19.57 16.28 -19.17
CA ASN A 388 18.53 16.80 -18.29
C ASN A 388 18.65 16.32 -16.83
N PHE A 389 19.75 15.68 -16.44
CA PHE A 389 20.04 15.37 -15.06
C PHE A 389 20.45 16.66 -14.32
N LEU A 390 19.84 16.89 -13.15
CA LEU A 390 20.04 18.09 -12.35
C LEU A 390 20.78 17.76 -11.06
N GLY A 391 22.05 18.18 -10.98
CA GLY A 391 22.89 18.01 -9.80
C GLY A 391 24.15 17.17 -10.02
N ASP A 392 24.68 16.64 -8.93
CA ASP A 392 25.85 15.76 -8.92
C ASP A 392 25.38 14.30 -8.72
N ALA A 393 25.58 13.47 -9.73
CA ALA A 393 25.10 12.09 -9.73
C ALA A 393 25.87 11.20 -8.74
N SER A 394 27.06 11.61 -8.27
CA SER A 394 27.84 10.85 -7.29
C SER A 394 27.33 10.97 -5.85
N GLU A 395 26.43 11.92 -5.58
CA GLU A 395 25.89 12.12 -4.24
C GLU A 395 24.81 11.09 -3.86
N GLY A 396 24.04 10.57 -4.85
CA GLY A 396 22.88 9.73 -4.60
C GLY A 396 22.76 8.53 -5.54
N VAL A 397 21.62 7.84 -5.48
CA VAL A 397 21.38 6.58 -6.20
C VAL A 397 20.35 6.79 -7.29
N TYR A 398 20.77 7.29 -8.45
CA TYR A 398 19.87 7.65 -9.56
C TYR A 398 19.95 6.63 -10.71
N MET A 399 18.80 6.33 -11.31
CA MET A 399 18.71 5.38 -12.43
C MET A 399 18.17 6.07 -13.69
N TRP A 400 18.68 5.65 -14.85
CA TRP A 400 18.10 6.00 -16.14
C TRP A 400 16.68 5.46 -16.26
N PRO A 401 15.77 6.15 -16.98
CA PRO A 401 14.54 5.54 -17.44
C PRO A 401 14.85 4.49 -18.50
N HIS A 402 14.23 3.32 -18.43
CA HIS A 402 14.46 2.23 -19.37
C HIS A 402 13.21 1.90 -20.17
N VAL A 403 13.38 1.72 -21.47
CA VAL A 403 12.32 1.32 -22.40
C VAL A 403 12.76 0.12 -23.20
N TYR A 404 12.00 -0.97 -23.11
CA TYR A 404 12.23 -2.20 -23.85
C TYR A 404 11.06 -2.49 -24.77
N ALA A 405 11.34 -2.68 -26.08
CA ALA A 405 10.37 -3.05 -27.10
C ALA A 405 10.51 -4.53 -27.51
N ASP A 406 9.63 -4.96 -28.42
CA ASP A 406 9.57 -6.31 -28.98
C ASP A 406 9.39 -7.38 -27.88
N VAL A 407 8.72 -7.02 -26.80
CA VAL A 407 8.44 -7.91 -25.68
C VAL A 407 7.24 -8.81 -26.02
N THR A 408 7.35 -10.09 -25.69
CA THR A 408 6.28 -11.09 -25.85
C THR A 408 5.82 -11.61 -24.48
N GLU A 409 4.63 -12.19 -24.43
CA GLU A 409 4.04 -12.71 -23.20
C GLU A 409 4.83 -13.84 -22.53
N ASP A 410 5.68 -14.56 -23.28
CA ASP A 410 6.52 -15.65 -22.77
C ASP A 410 7.80 -15.16 -22.07
N MET A 411 8.17 -13.90 -22.23
CA MET A 411 9.36 -13.32 -21.63
C MET A 411 9.17 -13.09 -20.13
N ARG A 412 10.21 -13.34 -19.33
CA ARG A 412 10.16 -13.08 -17.87
C ARG A 412 9.92 -11.61 -17.57
N CYS A 413 10.52 -10.71 -18.33
CA CYS A 413 10.33 -9.28 -18.18
C CYS A 413 8.89 -8.81 -18.48
N PHE A 414 8.07 -9.62 -19.16
CA PHE A 414 6.63 -9.41 -19.27
C PHE A 414 5.87 -9.94 -18.05
N GLN A 415 6.34 -11.07 -17.47
CA GLN A 415 5.65 -11.79 -16.40
C GLN A 415 6.01 -11.29 -15.01
N GLU A 416 7.25 -10.83 -14.79
CA GLU A 416 7.77 -10.46 -13.49
C GLU A 416 7.77 -8.94 -13.28
N GLU A 417 7.58 -8.51 -12.05
CA GLU A 417 7.67 -7.10 -11.65
C GLU A 417 9.12 -6.60 -11.76
N ILE A 418 9.30 -5.44 -12.38
CA ILE A 418 10.55 -4.68 -12.38
C ILE A 418 10.31 -3.41 -11.56
N PHE A 419 10.82 -3.38 -10.33
CA PHE A 419 10.55 -2.29 -9.40
C PHE A 419 11.56 -1.16 -9.59
N GLY A 420 11.25 -0.25 -10.50
CA GLY A 420 12.12 0.85 -10.89
C GLY A 420 11.65 1.52 -12.19
N PRO A 421 12.38 2.53 -12.71
CA PRO A 421 11.97 3.31 -13.86
C PRO A 421 12.16 2.53 -15.18
N ALA A 422 11.34 1.49 -15.40
CA ALA A 422 11.38 0.66 -16.61
C ALA A 422 9.97 0.31 -17.09
N VAL A 423 9.80 0.24 -18.42
CA VAL A 423 8.58 -0.17 -19.07
C VAL A 423 8.88 -1.10 -20.24
N THR A 424 8.06 -2.16 -20.39
CA THR A 424 8.08 -3.07 -21.52
C THR A 424 6.96 -2.74 -22.49
N ILE A 425 7.23 -2.80 -23.79
CA ILE A 425 6.32 -2.41 -24.87
C ILE A 425 5.93 -3.64 -25.68
N VAL A 426 4.63 -3.83 -25.84
CA VAL A 426 4.01 -4.95 -26.54
C VAL A 426 3.05 -4.44 -27.60
N LYS A 427 3.09 -5.02 -28.82
CA LYS A 427 2.12 -4.71 -29.87
C LYS A 427 0.89 -5.60 -29.76
N ALA A 428 -0.28 -5.00 -29.93
CA ALA A 428 -1.54 -5.72 -30.02
C ALA A 428 -2.15 -5.56 -31.43
N LYS A 429 -2.78 -6.62 -31.93
CA LYS A 429 -3.40 -6.66 -33.25
C LYS A 429 -4.83 -6.13 -33.28
N ASP A 430 -5.53 -6.33 -32.20
CA ASP A 430 -6.92 -5.96 -32.02
C ASP A 430 -7.26 -5.88 -30.52
N PHE A 431 -8.49 -5.50 -30.19
CA PHE A 431 -8.95 -5.36 -28.83
C PHE A 431 -8.90 -6.67 -28.03
N GLU A 432 -9.29 -7.80 -28.63
CA GLU A 432 -9.32 -9.09 -27.94
C GLU A 432 -7.90 -9.56 -27.59
N ASN A 433 -6.95 -9.34 -28.49
CA ASN A 433 -5.53 -9.61 -28.25
C ASN A 433 -4.97 -8.64 -27.17
N ALA A 434 -5.33 -7.36 -27.21
CA ALA A 434 -4.91 -6.40 -26.18
C ALA A 434 -5.43 -6.78 -24.79
N LEU A 435 -6.70 -7.18 -24.69
CA LEU A 435 -7.29 -7.65 -23.43
C LEU A 435 -6.67 -8.97 -22.95
N HIS A 436 -6.36 -9.89 -23.89
CA HIS A 436 -5.62 -11.12 -23.55
C HIS A 436 -4.27 -10.79 -22.94
N LEU A 437 -3.45 -9.98 -23.63
CA LEU A 437 -2.14 -9.54 -23.14
C LEU A 437 -2.22 -8.82 -21.80
N ALA A 438 -3.23 -7.96 -21.61
CA ALA A 438 -3.44 -7.28 -20.34
C ALA A 438 -3.73 -8.25 -19.17
N ASN A 439 -4.24 -9.43 -19.45
CA ASN A 439 -4.52 -10.48 -18.46
C ASN A 439 -3.42 -11.55 -18.32
N ALA A 440 -2.42 -11.57 -19.20
CA ALA A 440 -1.49 -12.70 -19.34
C ALA A 440 -0.46 -12.79 -18.20
N SER A 441 -0.15 -11.68 -17.50
CA SER A 441 0.76 -11.74 -16.35
C SER A 441 0.09 -12.39 -15.12
N PRO A 442 0.87 -12.96 -14.18
CA PRO A 442 0.35 -13.52 -12.93
C PRO A 442 -0.21 -12.47 -11.96
N TYR A 443 0.03 -11.19 -12.23
CA TYR A 443 -0.40 -10.07 -11.41
C TYR A 443 -1.77 -9.52 -11.80
N GLY A 444 -2.40 -8.76 -10.91
CA GLY A 444 -3.69 -8.14 -11.14
C GLY A 444 -4.00 -7.04 -10.13
N LEU A 445 -3.06 -6.07 -9.93
CA LEU A 445 -3.29 -4.95 -9.02
C LEU A 445 -4.06 -3.84 -9.72
N SER A 446 -3.45 -3.18 -10.69
CA SER A 446 -4.03 -2.07 -11.44
C SER A 446 -4.00 -2.35 -12.94
N SER A 447 -4.79 -1.59 -13.70
CA SER A 447 -4.85 -1.66 -15.16
C SER A 447 -5.36 -0.34 -15.73
N ALA A 448 -5.06 -0.07 -17.01
CA ALA A 448 -5.62 1.08 -17.70
C ALA A 448 -5.94 0.77 -19.17
N CYS A 449 -6.91 1.48 -19.72
CA CYS A 449 -7.23 1.43 -21.14
C CYS A 449 -7.58 2.82 -21.66
N TYR A 450 -6.86 3.27 -22.67
CA TYR A 450 -7.16 4.48 -23.42
C TYR A 450 -7.93 4.14 -24.69
N THR A 451 -9.17 4.54 -24.75
CA THR A 451 -10.09 4.35 -25.89
C THR A 451 -11.25 5.35 -25.81
N ASN A 452 -11.71 5.83 -26.95
CA ASN A 452 -12.96 6.58 -27.08
C ASN A 452 -14.13 5.71 -27.57
N ASP A 453 -13.89 4.42 -27.86
CA ASP A 453 -14.96 3.47 -28.16
C ASP A 453 -15.62 3.00 -26.86
N ARG A 454 -16.93 3.21 -26.77
CA ARG A 454 -17.70 2.85 -25.57
C ARG A 454 -17.79 1.34 -25.33
N LEU A 455 -17.81 0.56 -26.38
CA LEU A 455 -17.91 -0.90 -26.30
C LEU A 455 -16.57 -1.50 -25.84
N GLU A 456 -15.44 -1.02 -26.37
CA GLU A 456 -14.13 -1.41 -25.89
C GLU A 456 -13.95 -1.06 -24.40
N ALA A 457 -14.29 0.17 -23.99
CA ALA A 457 -14.23 0.59 -22.58
C ALA A 457 -15.11 -0.30 -21.67
N TYR A 458 -16.31 -0.67 -22.13
CA TYR A 458 -17.16 -1.59 -21.37
C TYR A 458 -16.56 -3.00 -21.29
N ARG A 459 -16.11 -3.57 -22.41
CA ARG A 459 -15.51 -4.90 -22.47
C ARG A 459 -14.21 -4.97 -21.68
N PHE A 460 -13.39 -3.92 -21.70
CA PHE A 460 -12.19 -3.86 -20.88
C PHE A 460 -12.53 -3.93 -19.41
N LYS A 461 -13.45 -3.07 -18.90
CA LYS A 461 -13.88 -3.06 -17.49
C LYS A 461 -14.44 -4.41 -17.02
N THR A 462 -15.11 -5.14 -17.89
CA THR A 462 -15.73 -6.42 -17.55
C THR A 462 -14.82 -7.63 -17.77
N GLY A 463 -13.80 -7.50 -18.61
CA GLY A 463 -12.91 -8.60 -19.00
C GLY A 463 -11.54 -8.58 -18.32
N ILE A 464 -11.11 -7.44 -17.79
CA ILE A 464 -9.81 -7.33 -17.11
C ILE A 464 -9.83 -8.01 -15.74
N LYS A 465 -8.75 -8.69 -15.39
CA LYS A 465 -8.55 -9.38 -14.10
C LYS A 465 -7.59 -8.56 -13.22
N ALA A 466 -8.01 -7.38 -12.82
CA ALA A 466 -7.30 -6.49 -11.93
C ALA A 466 -8.23 -5.95 -10.85
N GLY A 467 -7.67 -5.55 -9.72
CA GLY A 467 -8.44 -4.97 -8.62
C GLY A 467 -8.87 -3.53 -8.89
N MET A 468 -8.10 -2.81 -9.72
CA MET A 468 -8.36 -1.41 -10.09
C MET A 468 -8.25 -1.22 -11.60
N THR A 469 -9.04 -0.30 -12.17
CA THR A 469 -9.05 -0.05 -13.61
C THR A 469 -9.30 1.42 -13.91
N GLY A 470 -8.36 2.04 -14.65
CA GLY A 470 -8.50 3.35 -15.25
C GLY A 470 -9.03 3.29 -16.70
N ILE A 471 -10.02 4.10 -17.04
CA ILE A 471 -10.43 4.32 -18.44
C ILE A 471 -10.08 5.76 -18.79
N ASN A 472 -9.26 5.94 -19.83
CA ASN A 472 -8.67 7.22 -20.21
C ASN A 472 -7.95 7.90 -19.03
N ASN A 473 -7.35 7.08 -18.18
CA ASN A 473 -6.59 7.46 -17.00
C ASN A 473 -5.40 6.52 -16.84
N SER A 474 -4.44 6.89 -16.01
CA SER A 474 -3.23 6.12 -15.71
C SER A 474 -3.52 4.83 -14.91
N THR A 475 -2.54 3.93 -14.80
CA THR A 475 -2.57 2.80 -13.85
C THR A 475 -2.37 3.25 -12.41
N THR A 476 -1.89 4.48 -12.19
CA THR A 476 -1.64 5.07 -10.89
C THR A 476 -2.83 5.91 -10.44
N GLY A 477 -2.99 6.06 -9.15
CA GLY A 477 -4.02 6.87 -8.53
C GLY A 477 -4.89 6.03 -7.60
N ALA A 478 -4.91 6.42 -6.33
CA ALA A 478 -5.78 5.88 -5.32
C ALA A 478 -6.59 7.04 -4.73
N GLU A 479 -7.76 6.73 -4.20
CA GLU A 479 -8.58 7.68 -3.48
C GLU A 479 -9.05 7.04 -2.17
N ALA A 480 -8.99 7.79 -1.07
CA ALA A 480 -9.25 7.29 0.28
C ALA A 480 -10.63 6.63 0.47
N HIS A 481 -11.58 6.90 -0.43
CA HIS A 481 -12.94 6.38 -0.38
C HIS A 481 -13.24 5.28 -1.43
N LEU A 482 -12.25 4.89 -2.26
CA LEU A 482 -12.36 3.76 -3.20
C LEU A 482 -11.58 2.53 -2.69
N PRO A 483 -12.03 1.31 -3.01
CA PRO A 483 -11.30 0.11 -2.62
C PRO A 483 -10.00 0.00 -3.39
N PHE A 484 -8.88 -0.09 -2.66
CA PHE A 484 -7.57 -0.41 -3.21
C PHE A 484 -7.25 -1.88 -2.95
N GLY A 485 -6.61 -2.55 -3.91
CA GLY A 485 -6.10 -3.91 -3.71
C GLY A 485 -6.14 -4.77 -4.97
N GLY A 486 -5.31 -5.81 -4.95
CA GLY A 486 -5.10 -6.72 -6.07
C GLY A 486 -5.92 -8.00 -6.04
N VAL A 487 -5.84 -8.71 -7.17
CA VAL A 487 -6.24 -10.11 -7.34
C VAL A 487 -5.03 -10.89 -7.88
N LYS A 488 -5.15 -12.20 -8.09
CA LYS A 488 -4.06 -13.09 -8.49
C LYS A 488 -2.87 -12.95 -7.51
N ASP A 489 -1.63 -12.84 -8.01
CA ASP A 489 -0.41 -12.72 -7.21
C ASP A 489 -0.17 -11.31 -6.64
N SER A 490 -1.06 -10.36 -6.90
CA SER A 490 -1.00 -9.00 -6.35
C SER A 490 -1.69 -8.85 -4.99
N GLY A 491 -2.41 -9.86 -4.51
CA GLY A 491 -3.04 -9.81 -3.20
C GLY A 491 -3.98 -10.98 -2.94
N ASN A 492 -4.40 -11.13 -1.70
CA ASN A 492 -5.30 -12.23 -1.28
C ASN A 492 -6.79 -11.88 -1.36
N GLY A 493 -7.16 -10.81 -2.06
CA GLY A 493 -8.55 -10.39 -2.26
C GLY A 493 -9.09 -9.44 -1.19
N THR A 494 -8.37 -9.15 -0.13
CA THR A 494 -8.72 -8.08 0.80
C THR A 494 -8.60 -6.71 0.09
N ARG A 495 -9.27 -5.70 0.66
CA ARG A 495 -9.18 -4.34 0.14
C ARG A 495 -8.71 -3.41 1.22
N GLU A 496 -7.89 -2.45 0.83
CA GLU A 496 -7.52 -1.27 1.61
C GLU A 496 -8.45 -0.11 1.21
N SER A 497 -8.50 0.93 2.02
CA SER A 497 -9.30 2.15 1.77
C SER A 497 -10.80 1.93 1.58
N GLY A 498 -11.55 3.03 1.60
CA GLY A 498 -13.00 3.02 1.53
C GLY A 498 -13.68 2.24 2.64
N ILE A 499 -14.97 2.01 2.50
CA ILE A 499 -15.75 1.24 3.50
C ILE A 499 -15.44 -0.25 3.48
N TRP A 500 -14.89 -0.76 2.39
CA TRP A 500 -14.60 -2.20 2.19
C TRP A 500 -13.49 -2.70 3.10
N VAL A 501 -12.54 -1.84 3.49
CA VAL A 501 -11.47 -2.20 4.41
C VAL A 501 -11.98 -2.55 5.82
N LEU A 502 -13.17 -2.12 6.19
CA LEU A 502 -13.79 -2.48 7.48
C LEU A 502 -14.03 -3.99 7.61
N GLU A 503 -14.25 -4.70 6.49
CA GLU A 503 -14.36 -6.17 6.46
C GLU A 503 -13.02 -6.84 6.82
N ALA A 504 -11.90 -6.19 6.53
CA ALA A 504 -10.58 -6.71 6.82
C ALA A 504 -10.21 -6.58 8.32
N TYR A 505 -10.85 -5.65 9.06
CA TYR A 505 -10.51 -5.33 10.45
C TYR A 505 -11.62 -5.58 11.46
N SER A 506 -12.70 -6.23 11.03
CA SER A 506 -13.82 -6.61 11.92
C SER A 506 -14.43 -7.94 11.49
N TYR A 507 -15.14 -8.59 12.42
CA TYR A 507 -15.97 -9.74 12.10
C TYR A 507 -17.42 -9.48 12.51
N TRP A 508 -18.34 -10.17 11.84
CA TRP A 508 -19.76 -10.11 12.17
C TRP A 508 -20.07 -11.02 13.36
N HIS A 509 -20.68 -10.44 14.40
CA HIS A 509 -21.20 -11.15 15.55
C HIS A 509 -22.73 -11.15 15.49
N ALA A 510 -23.34 -12.30 15.37
CA ALA A 510 -24.77 -12.47 15.37
C ALA A 510 -25.31 -12.62 16.80
N VAL A 511 -26.39 -11.91 17.09
CA VAL A 511 -27.12 -12.01 18.36
C VAL A 511 -28.51 -12.50 18.09
N ASN A 512 -28.94 -13.46 18.91
CA ASN A 512 -30.26 -14.03 18.94
C ASN A 512 -30.79 -13.84 20.36
N ASP A 513 -31.70 -12.87 20.53
CA ASP A 513 -32.27 -12.49 21.82
C ASP A 513 -33.72 -13.04 21.93
N GLU A 514 -33.91 -13.94 22.90
CA GLU A 514 -35.16 -14.66 23.11
C GLU A 514 -36.00 -13.93 24.18
N LEU A 515 -37.13 -13.36 23.78
CA LEU A 515 -38.00 -12.54 24.63
C LEU A 515 -39.26 -13.27 25.10
N SER A 516 -39.60 -14.44 24.53
CA SER A 516 -40.83 -15.19 24.89
C SER A 516 -40.75 -15.84 26.27
N GLY A 517 -39.55 -15.94 26.87
CA GLY A 517 -39.31 -16.67 28.12
C GLY A 517 -39.34 -18.17 27.98
N LYS A 518 -39.34 -18.71 26.77
CA LYS A 518 -39.33 -20.12 26.43
C LYS A 518 -38.15 -20.44 25.51
N LEU A 519 -37.64 -21.64 25.57
CA LEU A 519 -36.70 -22.11 24.55
C LEU A 519 -37.48 -22.38 23.26
N GLN A 520 -37.22 -21.58 22.24
CA GLN A 520 -37.77 -21.79 20.90
C GLN A 520 -36.70 -22.46 20.03
N LEU A 521 -37.08 -23.54 19.34
CA LEU A 521 -36.16 -24.39 18.59
C LEU A 521 -36.16 -24.05 17.09
N ALA A 522 -35.94 -22.78 16.77
CA ALA A 522 -35.76 -22.28 15.39
C ALA A 522 -36.71 -23.00 14.39
N GLN A 523 -36.16 -23.69 13.39
CA GLN A 523 -36.94 -24.34 12.32
C GLN A 523 -37.90 -25.47 12.80
N MET A 524 -37.72 -25.95 14.03
CA MET A 524 -38.59 -27.00 14.60
C MET A 524 -39.89 -26.46 15.21
N ASP A 525 -39.92 -25.18 15.57
CA ASP A 525 -41.07 -24.50 16.18
C ASP A 525 -41.77 -23.52 15.22
N VAL A 526 -41.38 -23.49 13.94
CA VAL A 526 -42.04 -22.72 12.90
C VAL A 526 -43.35 -23.44 12.50
N ASP A 527 -44.49 -22.73 12.54
CA ASP A 527 -45.75 -23.25 12.05
C ASP A 527 -45.64 -23.62 10.56
N GLU A 528 -46.03 -24.85 10.22
CA GLU A 528 -46.05 -25.30 8.82
C GLU A 528 -47.00 -24.39 7.99
N ILE A 529 -46.45 -23.75 6.98
CA ILE A 529 -47.24 -23.08 5.97
C ILE A 529 -47.81 -24.18 5.06
N HIS A 530 -49.05 -24.57 5.27
CA HIS A 530 -49.73 -25.53 4.39
C HIS A 530 -49.88 -24.92 3.00
N ILE A 531 -49.16 -25.48 2.05
CA ILE A 531 -49.45 -25.28 0.63
C ILE A 531 -50.61 -26.21 0.34
N GLU A 532 -51.73 -25.70 -0.21
CA GLU A 532 -52.79 -26.55 -0.75
C GLU A 532 -52.16 -27.59 -1.67
N GLU A 533 -52.45 -28.88 -1.43
CA GLU A 533 -51.83 -30.01 -2.13
C GLU A 533 -51.94 -29.75 -3.66
N ALA A 534 -50.79 -29.50 -4.27
CA ALA A 534 -50.70 -29.69 -5.70
C ALA A 534 -50.93 -31.20 -5.96
N ASP A 535 -51.88 -31.56 -6.80
CA ASP A 535 -52.19 -32.94 -7.23
C ASP A 535 -50.99 -33.58 -8.00
N VAL A 536 -49.81 -33.63 -7.34
CA VAL A 536 -48.60 -34.24 -7.93
C VAL A 536 -48.22 -35.44 -7.08
N ASP A 537 -48.58 -36.61 -7.59
CA ASP A 537 -48.17 -37.89 -7.00
C ASP A 537 -46.71 -38.18 -7.34
N TYR A 538 -45.85 -38.03 -6.34
CA TYR A 538 -44.42 -38.38 -6.43
C TYR A 538 -44.12 -39.84 -6.03
N SER A 539 -45.14 -40.65 -5.69
CA SER A 539 -44.94 -42.04 -5.25
C SER A 539 -44.28 -42.93 -6.33
N SER A 540 -44.44 -42.53 -7.60
CA SER A 540 -43.81 -43.20 -8.75
C SER A 540 -42.30 -42.90 -8.90
N LEU A 541 -41.75 -41.91 -8.13
CA LEU A 541 -40.34 -41.56 -8.15
C LEU A 541 -39.55 -42.13 -6.98
N ALA A 542 -40.21 -42.76 -6.04
CA ALA A 542 -39.63 -43.49 -4.93
C ALA A 542 -39.60 -44.99 -5.23
#